data_a5c8b9a9e7fe6ad418eb5465f75a2721
#
_entry.id   a5c8b9a9e7fe6ad418eb5465f75a2721
#
_cell.length_a   1.000
_cell.length_b   1.000
_cell.length_c   1.000
_cell.angle_alpha   90.00
_cell.angle_beta   90.00
_cell.angle_gamma   90.00
#
_symmetry.space_group_name_H-M   'P 1'
#
loop_
_entity.id
_entity.type
_entity.pdbx_description
1 polymer ?
#
loop_
_entity_poly.entity_id
_entity_poly.type
_entity_poly.pdbx_seq_one_letter_code
_entity_poly.pdbx_strand_id
1 'polypeptide(L)'
;MYRVLLPALTLLLSSWNGLVNAASQPLTQISANIGPNPNNVGMFLYKPAKLASPLPLIVAIHQCTGSAQGYFASTQYANLADQYGFLVIYPNSPRSGSCFDVNTPQTLSHNGGGDSQGIASMVSYAISTYGVDSTKVFVTGTSSGAMMTNVMAGSYPNLFAAASAYSGVPFGCFAGSSSWNSQCSEGQLIKTAEQWGDEVRAAYPGYTGPRPKMMLWHGTADTTLYYANYGEEIKEWTDVLGMSQSPTTTTQNDPQSGYTKTTYGSVVVGYSAAGVGHTVPVHETIDLAWFGIPFSSTGTPTTTLPVSTPPVTTTSSSTGSTGTGTGTTGTQSEWGQCGGIGWTGPMSCVAGTTCQVINAYYSQCLP
;
A
#
# COMPACT_ATOMS: atom_id res chain seq x y z
N MET A 1 -73.94 4.77 5.99
CA MET A 1 -72.78 5.30 5.28
C MET A 1 -71.62 5.47 6.27
N TYR A 2 -70.75 4.47 6.38
CA TYR A 2 -69.55 4.54 7.24
C TYR A 2 -68.33 4.79 6.31
N ARG A 3 -67.68 5.94 6.49
CA ARG A 3 -66.40 6.23 5.83
C ARG A 3 -65.28 5.68 6.69
N VAL A 4 -64.54 4.73 6.16
CA VAL A 4 -63.28 4.25 6.75
C VAL A 4 -62.17 5.16 6.29
N LEU A 5 -61.51 5.86 7.23
CA LEU A 5 -60.29 6.61 7.02
C LEU A 5 -59.08 5.67 7.22
N LEU A 6 -58.32 5.41 6.13
CA LEU A 6 -57.02 4.74 6.21
C LEU A 6 -55.95 5.79 6.53
N PRO A 7 -55.05 5.56 7.48
CA PRO A 7 -53.92 6.42 7.70
C PRO A 7 -52.81 6.15 6.65
N ALA A 8 -52.36 7.19 5.99
CA ALA A 8 -51.20 7.14 5.11
C ALA A 8 -49.94 6.95 5.93
N LEU A 9 -49.30 5.79 5.77
CA LEU A 9 -48.00 5.47 6.35
C LEU A 9 -46.88 6.07 5.47
N THR A 10 -46.35 7.22 5.84
CA THR A 10 -45.20 7.82 5.17
C THR A 10 -43.93 7.04 5.55
N LEU A 11 -43.42 6.19 4.64
CA LEU A 11 -42.10 5.60 4.75
C LEU A 11 -41.05 6.71 4.55
N LEU A 12 -40.36 7.08 5.63
CA LEU A 12 -39.13 7.82 5.57
C LEU A 12 -37.98 6.88 5.15
N LEU A 13 -37.67 6.87 3.86
CA LEU A 13 -36.42 6.26 3.34
C LEU A 13 -35.26 7.14 3.77
N SER A 14 -34.61 6.80 4.87
CA SER A 14 -33.30 7.32 5.22
C SER A 14 -32.24 6.67 4.30
N SER A 15 -31.91 7.36 3.21
CA SER A 15 -30.73 7.03 2.41
C SER A 15 -29.49 7.28 3.24
N TRP A 16 -28.92 6.24 3.81
CA TRP A 16 -27.56 6.28 4.34
C TRP A 16 -26.60 6.27 3.15
N ASN A 17 -26.29 7.46 2.63
CA ASN A 17 -25.10 7.66 1.86
C ASN A 17 -23.92 7.56 2.83
N GLY A 18 -23.21 6.45 2.82
CA GLY A 18 -21.89 6.34 3.44
C GLY A 18 -20.98 7.35 2.74
N LEU A 19 -20.86 8.54 3.32
CA LEU A 19 -19.88 9.53 2.89
C LEU A 19 -18.50 8.92 3.09
N VAL A 20 -17.85 8.52 2.01
CA VAL A 20 -16.40 8.36 2.03
C VAL A 20 -15.86 9.77 2.26
N ASN A 21 -15.49 10.07 3.49
CA ASN A 21 -14.92 11.37 3.83
C ASN A 21 -13.62 11.53 3.06
N ALA A 22 -13.57 12.48 2.15
CA ALA A 22 -12.31 12.94 1.59
C ALA A 22 -11.43 13.50 2.73
N ALA A 23 -10.11 13.39 2.58
CA ALA A 23 -9.16 13.95 3.53
C ALA A 23 -9.49 15.41 3.84
N SER A 24 -9.50 15.76 5.14
CA SER A 24 -10.03 17.06 5.60
C SER A 24 -9.10 18.24 5.31
N GLN A 25 -7.82 17.97 5.03
CA GLN A 25 -6.80 18.97 4.76
C GLN A 25 -6.16 18.73 3.39
N PRO A 26 -5.64 19.77 2.73
CA PRO A 26 -4.92 19.63 1.47
C PRO A 26 -3.56 18.96 1.69
N LEU A 27 -3.13 18.15 0.71
CA LEU A 27 -1.74 17.71 0.61
C LEU A 27 -0.85 18.91 0.29
N THR A 28 0.17 19.16 1.11
CA THR A 28 1.04 20.34 1.00
C THR A 28 2.44 19.98 0.56
N GLN A 29 2.94 20.59 -0.51
CA GLN A 29 4.35 20.46 -0.88
C GLN A 29 5.23 21.29 0.07
N ILE A 30 6.25 20.66 0.62
CA ILE A 30 7.25 21.33 1.48
C ILE A 30 8.40 21.82 0.61
N SER A 31 8.55 23.13 0.52
CA SER A 31 9.63 23.80 -0.23
C SER A 31 10.78 24.29 0.68
N ALA A 32 10.69 24.04 1.99
CA ALA A 32 11.75 24.39 2.93
C ALA A 32 13.00 23.52 2.71
N ASN A 33 14.13 23.97 3.20
CA ASN A 33 15.33 23.15 3.24
C ASN A 33 15.13 22.01 4.27
N ILE A 34 15.00 20.79 3.76
CA ILE A 34 14.78 19.58 4.57
C ILE A 34 16.09 18.86 4.94
N GLY A 35 17.24 19.42 4.55
CA GLY A 35 18.55 18.78 4.67
C GLY A 35 19.02 18.13 3.35
N PRO A 36 20.02 17.23 3.40
CA PRO A 36 20.56 16.60 2.19
C PRO A 36 19.49 15.86 1.38
N ASN A 37 19.31 16.28 0.14
CA ASN A 37 18.37 15.68 -0.81
C ASN A 37 18.97 15.75 -2.22
N PRO A 38 20.01 14.96 -2.50
CA PRO A 38 20.85 15.12 -3.69
C PRO A 38 20.09 14.88 -5.00
N ASN A 39 19.05 14.06 -4.99
CA ASN A 39 18.25 13.76 -6.16
C ASN A 39 16.98 14.62 -6.27
N ASN A 40 16.76 15.57 -5.36
CA ASN A 40 15.60 16.44 -5.34
C ASN A 40 14.26 15.67 -5.27
N VAL A 41 14.19 14.60 -4.45
CA VAL A 41 12.92 13.92 -4.17
C VAL A 41 11.97 14.93 -3.54
N GLY A 42 10.77 15.10 -4.12
CA GLY A 42 9.78 16.03 -3.62
C GLY A 42 9.19 15.57 -2.29
N MET A 43 9.04 16.48 -1.32
CA MET A 43 8.36 16.19 -0.06
C MET A 43 6.93 16.74 -0.10
N PHE A 44 5.94 15.87 0.02
CA PHE A 44 4.55 16.25 0.21
C PHE A 44 4.08 15.75 1.58
N LEU A 45 3.47 16.63 2.35
CA LEU A 45 3.02 16.37 3.71
C LEU A 45 1.51 16.46 3.82
N TYR A 46 0.91 15.44 4.41
CA TYR A 46 -0.44 15.51 4.95
C TYR A 46 -0.38 15.67 6.47
N LYS A 47 -0.98 16.75 6.96
CA LYS A 47 -1.06 17.06 8.37
C LYS A 47 -2.54 17.22 8.76
N PRO A 48 -3.13 16.29 9.51
CA PRO A 48 -4.52 16.40 9.94
C PRO A 48 -4.71 17.56 10.93
N ALA A 49 -5.95 18.02 11.09
CA ALA A 49 -6.27 19.12 11.99
C ALA A 49 -6.02 18.77 13.48
N LYS A 50 -6.15 17.48 13.84
CA LYS A 50 -5.88 16.99 15.19
C LYS A 50 -4.69 16.06 15.14
N LEU A 51 -3.71 16.28 16.03
CA LEU A 51 -2.53 15.44 16.16
C LEU A 51 -2.59 14.61 17.42
N ALA A 52 -2.15 13.36 17.32
CA ALA A 52 -1.97 12.49 18.50
C ALA A 52 -0.75 12.93 19.31
N SER A 53 -0.71 12.51 20.56
CA SER A 53 0.46 12.65 21.43
C SER A 53 0.68 11.32 22.16
N PRO A 54 1.84 10.68 21.94
CA PRO A 54 2.94 11.02 21.03
C PRO A 54 2.55 10.98 19.55
N LEU A 55 3.20 11.82 18.72
CA LEU A 55 2.86 12.02 17.30
C LEU A 55 3.53 10.99 16.39
N PRO A 56 2.79 10.08 15.72
CA PRO A 56 3.36 9.14 14.76
C PRO A 56 3.54 9.77 13.37
N LEU A 57 4.44 9.16 12.57
CA LEU A 57 4.67 9.49 11.17
C LEU A 57 4.64 8.23 10.30
N ILE A 58 3.94 8.28 9.17
CA ILE A 58 4.02 7.29 8.11
C ILE A 58 4.65 7.93 6.88
N VAL A 59 5.65 7.29 6.28
CA VAL A 59 6.19 7.60 4.96
C VAL A 59 5.54 6.67 3.96
N ALA A 60 4.71 7.18 3.06
CA ALA A 60 3.90 6.41 2.11
C ALA A 60 4.40 6.66 0.67
N ILE A 61 5.01 5.64 0.05
CA ILE A 61 5.84 5.75 -1.15
C ILE A 61 5.11 5.18 -2.36
N HIS A 62 4.93 6.00 -3.41
CA HIS A 62 4.20 5.62 -4.63
C HIS A 62 4.97 4.66 -5.54
N GLN A 63 4.24 3.99 -6.43
CA GLN A 63 4.75 3.12 -7.50
C GLN A 63 5.36 3.93 -8.66
N CYS A 64 6.03 3.23 -9.61
CA CYS A 64 6.40 3.82 -10.90
C CYS A 64 5.17 4.39 -11.60
N THR A 65 5.37 5.41 -12.45
CA THR A 65 4.32 6.20 -13.13
C THR A 65 3.32 6.88 -12.19
N GLY A 66 3.50 6.73 -10.88
CA GLY A 66 2.70 7.39 -9.84
C GLY A 66 3.24 8.77 -9.48
N SER A 67 2.64 9.33 -8.44
CA SER A 67 3.06 10.58 -7.81
C SER A 67 2.63 10.62 -6.35
N ALA A 68 3.17 11.54 -5.57
CA ALA A 68 2.72 11.80 -4.21
C ALA A 68 1.22 12.10 -4.15
N GLN A 69 0.73 12.94 -5.07
CA GLN A 69 -0.69 13.29 -5.17
C GLN A 69 -1.56 12.08 -5.54
N GLY A 70 -1.08 11.25 -6.49
CA GLY A 70 -1.78 10.03 -6.89
C GLY A 70 -1.88 9.03 -5.73
N TYR A 71 -0.80 8.83 -4.98
CA TYR A 71 -0.77 7.89 -3.85
C TYR A 71 -1.59 8.42 -2.66
N PHE A 72 -1.55 9.73 -2.40
CA PHE A 72 -2.46 10.39 -1.46
C PHE A 72 -3.93 10.15 -1.80
N ALA A 73 -4.30 10.27 -3.08
CA ALA A 73 -5.68 10.14 -3.53
C ALA A 73 -6.16 8.68 -3.58
N SER A 74 -5.26 7.72 -3.85
CA SER A 74 -5.61 6.31 -4.03
C SER A 74 -5.52 5.45 -2.76
N THR A 75 -4.92 5.98 -1.68
CA THR A 75 -4.78 5.28 -0.39
C THR A 75 -5.58 5.97 0.71
N GLN A 76 -5.88 5.22 1.80
CA GLN A 76 -6.66 5.75 2.91
C GLN A 76 -5.81 6.37 4.03
N TYR A 77 -4.47 6.46 3.87
CA TYR A 77 -3.60 6.96 4.95
C TYR A 77 -3.99 8.36 5.42
N ALA A 78 -4.35 9.27 4.49
CA ALA A 78 -4.77 10.63 4.87
C ALA A 78 -6.10 10.66 5.63
N ASN A 79 -7.09 9.86 5.19
CA ASN A 79 -8.37 9.73 5.88
C ASN A 79 -8.21 9.11 7.27
N LEU A 80 -7.32 8.13 7.41
CA LEU A 80 -6.98 7.52 8.69
C LEU A 80 -6.18 8.48 9.57
N ALA A 81 -5.33 9.32 8.98
CA ALA A 81 -4.62 10.37 9.71
C ALA A 81 -5.59 11.38 10.35
N ASP A 82 -6.68 11.75 9.67
CA ASP A 82 -7.73 12.60 10.25
C ASP A 82 -8.40 11.97 11.48
N GLN A 83 -8.51 10.65 11.48
CA GLN A 83 -9.14 9.90 12.57
C GLN A 83 -8.20 9.67 13.75
N TYR A 84 -6.91 9.38 13.48
CA TYR A 84 -5.97 8.88 14.47
C TYR A 84 -4.80 9.83 14.76
N GLY A 85 -4.69 10.93 14.03
CA GLY A 85 -3.81 12.05 14.39
C GLY A 85 -2.33 11.83 14.05
N PHE A 86 -1.97 11.01 13.07
CA PHE A 86 -0.58 10.85 12.60
C PHE A 86 -0.28 11.74 11.38
N LEU A 87 0.99 12.04 11.13
CA LEU A 87 1.43 12.69 9.90
C LEU A 87 1.67 11.67 8.80
N VAL A 88 1.48 12.08 7.53
CA VAL A 88 1.89 11.27 6.38
C VAL A 88 2.78 12.08 5.47
N ILE A 89 3.99 11.58 5.19
CA ILE A 89 4.86 12.08 4.13
C ILE A 89 4.63 11.20 2.90
N TYR A 90 4.38 11.84 1.76
CA TYR A 90 4.35 11.22 0.45
C TYR A 90 5.56 11.73 -0.35
N PRO A 91 6.67 10.97 -0.40
CA PRO A 91 7.79 11.31 -1.27
C PRO A 91 7.36 11.28 -2.73
N ASN A 92 7.92 12.17 -3.57
CA ASN A 92 7.63 12.21 -4.99
C ASN A 92 8.93 12.04 -5.79
N SER A 93 9.03 10.96 -6.56
CA SER A 93 10.21 10.73 -7.39
C SER A 93 10.32 11.80 -8.49
N PRO A 94 11.49 12.43 -8.65
CA PRO A 94 11.72 13.44 -9.68
C PRO A 94 12.05 12.84 -11.05
N ARG A 95 12.18 11.51 -11.15
CA ARG A 95 12.69 10.83 -12.35
C ARG A 95 11.63 10.67 -13.42
N SER A 96 12.06 10.60 -14.68
CA SER A 96 11.20 10.13 -15.76
C SER A 96 10.69 8.71 -15.47
N GLY A 97 9.38 8.48 -15.64
CA GLY A 97 8.72 7.24 -15.25
C GLY A 97 8.43 7.13 -13.75
N SER A 98 8.80 8.14 -12.96
CA SER A 98 8.48 8.26 -11.53
C SER A 98 8.86 7.04 -10.66
N CYS A 99 9.79 6.19 -11.10
CA CYS A 99 10.36 5.13 -10.25
C CYS A 99 11.41 5.72 -9.30
N PHE A 100 11.50 5.19 -8.09
CA PHE A 100 12.57 5.57 -7.16
C PHE A 100 13.89 4.91 -7.52
N ASP A 101 14.99 5.56 -7.13
CA ASP A 101 16.33 4.97 -7.20
C ASP A 101 16.49 3.87 -6.15
N VAL A 102 16.51 2.64 -6.60
CA VAL A 102 16.70 1.46 -5.76
C VAL A 102 17.89 0.61 -6.23
N ASN A 103 18.69 1.16 -7.15
CA ASN A 103 19.76 0.42 -7.83
C ASN A 103 21.15 1.00 -7.64
N THR A 104 21.28 2.29 -7.36
CA THR A 104 22.60 2.90 -7.23
C THR A 104 23.25 2.63 -5.87
N PRO A 105 24.60 2.50 -5.80
CA PRO A 105 25.29 2.34 -4.52
C PRO A 105 25.00 3.46 -3.53
N GLN A 106 24.71 4.67 -4.04
CA GLN A 106 24.39 5.84 -3.21
C GLN A 106 23.11 5.61 -2.44
N THR A 107 22.04 5.19 -3.11
CA THR A 107 20.73 4.96 -2.46
C THR A 107 20.75 3.74 -1.54
N LEU A 108 21.57 2.73 -1.87
CA LEU A 108 21.71 1.49 -1.11
C LEU A 108 22.64 1.62 0.13
N SER A 109 23.19 2.80 0.39
CA SER A 109 24.12 3.02 1.49
C SER A 109 23.61 4.10 2.44
N HIS A 110 23.76 3.87 3.73
CA HIS A 110 23.47 4.87 4.77
C HIS A 110 24.30 6.15 4.54
N ASN A 111 23.60 7.28 4.39
CA ASN A 111 24.21 8.58 4.04
C ASN A 111 25.05 8.59 2.75
N GLY A 112 24.80 7.63 1.86
CA GLY A 112 25.51 7.51 0.59
C GLY A 112 25.02 8.47 -0.50
N GLY A 113 23.87 9.08 -0.31
CA GLY A 113 23.19 9.91 -1.32
C GLY A 113 21.92 9.24 -1.86
N GLY A 114 21.57 9.56 -3.09
CA GLY A 114 20.40 8.97 -3.74
C GLY A 114 19.04 9.39 -3.16
N ASP A 115 18.00 8.69 -3.55
CA ASP A 115 16.63 8.99 -3.10
C ASP A 115 16.43 8.66 -1.62
N SER A 116 17.09 7.61 -1.14
CA SER A 116 16.99 7.18 0.26
C SER A 116 17.45 8.27 1.25
N GLN A 117 18.52 8.98 0.92
CA GLN A 117 18.99 10.10 1.76
C GLN A 117 17.99 11.27 1.76
N GLY A 118 17.38 11.57 0.62
CA GLY A 118 16.33 12.58 0.54
C GLY A 118 15.15 12.24 1.44
N ILE A 119 14.68 10.98 1.40
CA ILE A 119 13.57 10.49 2.24
C ILE A 119 13.96 10.50 3.72
N ALA A 120 15.19 10.09 4.08
CA ALA A 120 15.68 10.16 5.45
C ALA A 120 15.72 11.61 5.98
N SER A 121 16.10 12.58 5.12
CA SER A 121 16.07 14.00 5.46
C SER A 121 14.63 14.50 5.71
N MET A 122 13.64 14.02 4.94
CA MET A 122 12.21 14.35 5.18
C MET A 122 11.74 13.88 6.56
N VAL A 123 12.15 12.67 6.96
CA VAL A 123 11.83 12.13 8.29
C VAL A 123 12.47 12.98 9.38
N SER A 124 13.76 13.29 9.26
CA SER A 124 14.50 14.12 10.22
C SER A 124 13.89 15.53 10.34
N TYR A 125 13.48 16.10 9.20
CA TYR A 125 12.78 17.38 9.17
C TYR A 125 11.42 17.30 9.89
N ALA A 126 10.66 16.24 9.68
CA ALA A 126 9.37 16.07 10.36
C ALA A 126 9.54 15.91 11.88
N ILE A 127 10.54 15.15 12.32
CA ILE A 127 10.86 14.99 13.74
C ILE A 127 11.18 16.36 14.37
N SER A 128 12.08 17.13 13.75
CA SER A 128 12.54 18.41 14.29
C SER A 128 11.48 19.53 14.21
N THR A 129 10.70 19.55 13.13
CA THR A 129 9.77 20.66 12.84
C THR A 129 8.39 20.46 13.45
N TYR A 130 7.89 19.22 13.44
CA TYR A 130 6.53 18.94 13.88
C TYR A 130 6.46 18.18 15.21
N GLY A 131 7.59 17.78 15.79
CA GLY A 131 7.63 17.06 17.05
C GLY A 131 7.19 15.61 16.93
N VAL A 132 7.45 14.97 15.77
CA VAL A 132 7.22 13.54 15.58
C VAL A 132 8.01 12.74 16.62
N ASP A 133 7.38 11.76 17.23
CA ASP A 133 8.04 10.79 18.09
C ASP A 133 8.94 9.87 17.24
N SER A 134 10.25 10.00 17.40
CA SER A 134 11.24 9.23 16.63
C SER A 134 11.11 7.71 16.80
N THR A 135 10.41 7.24 17.81
CA THR A 135 10.12 5.81 18.01
C THR A 135 8.85 5.34 17.30
N LYS A 136 8.12 6.26 16.66
CA LYS A 136 6.84 6.02 15.98
C LYS A 136 6.87 6.50 14.53
N VAL A 137 7.95 6.19 13.83
CA VAL A 137 8.13 6.45 12.41
C VAL A 137 8.04 5.13 11.65
N PHE A 138 7.24 5.12 10.60
CA PHE A 138 6.92 3.93 9.81
C PHE A 138 7.07 4.23 8.32
N VAL A 139 7.34 3.19 7.52
CA VAL A 139 7.46 3.32 6.07
C VAL A 139 6.65 2.25 5.37
N THR A 140 6.01 2.64 4.29
CA THR A 140 5.23 1.74 3.42
C THR A 140 5.29 2.22 1.98
N GLY A 141 5.00 1.32 1.06
CA GLY A 141 4.93 1.67 -0.35
C GLY A 141 4.55 0.51 -1.25
N THR A 142 4.29 0.83 -2.51
CA THR A 142 3.80 -0.11 -3.52
C THR A 142 4.76 -0.17 -4.69
N SER A 143 5.10 -1.38 -5.20
CA SER A 143 5.98 -1.60 -6.37
C SER A 143 7.33 -0.91 -6.17
N SER A 144 7.71 0.07 -7.00
CA SER A 144 8.91 0.90 -6.78
C SER A 144 8.95 1.51 -5.36
N GLY A 145 7.79 1.89 -4.79
CA GLY A 145 7.69 2.36 -3.42
C GLY A 145 7.93 1.25 -2.39
N ALA A 146 7.54 0.00 -2.66
CA ALA A 146 7.85 -1.15 -1.82
C ALA A 146 9.34 -1.49 -1.88
N MET A 147 9.95 -1.43 -3.07
CA MET A 147 11.40 -1.58 -3.24
C MET A 147 12.14 -0.51 -2.42
N MET A 148 11.69 0.75 -2.49
CA MET A 148 12.25 1.85 -1.68
C MET A 148 11.97 1.64 -0.18
N THR A 149 10.85 1.03 0.20
CA THR A 149 10.57 0.65 1.60
C THR A 149 11.63 -0.32 2.13
N ASN A 150 12.00 -1.34 1.35
CA ASN A 150 13.10 -2.25 1.70
C ASN A 150 14.45 -1.51 1.78
N VAL A 151 14.71 -0.59 0.85
CA VAL A 151 15.93 0.26 0.88
C VAL A 151 15.97 1.11 2.15
N MET A 152 14.87 1.75 2.52
CA MET A 152 14.81 2.58 3.74
C MET A 152 14.99 1.74 5.00
N ALA A 153 14.36 0.56 5.07
CA ALA A 153 14.51 -0.36 6.19
C ALA A 153 15.95 -0.90 6.33
N GLY A 154 16.65 -1.08 5.21
CA GLY A 154 18.04 -1.54 5.18
C GLY A 154 19.05 -0.44 5.46
N SER A 155 18.95 0.68 4.73
CA SER A 155 19.94 1.78 4.78
C SER A 155 19.74 2.74 5.94
N TYR A 156 18.51 2.90 6.44
CA TYR A 156 18.15 3.80 7.54
C TYR A 156 17.36 3.10 8.66
N PRO A 157 17.82 1.93 9.15
CA PRO A 157 17.08 1.17 10.16
C PRO A 157 16.85 1.94 11.46
N ASN A 158 17.70 2.92 11.76
CA ASN A 158 17.60 3.79 12.94
C ASN A 158 16.42 4.77 12.89
N LEU A 159 15.78 4.95 11.74
CA LEU A 159 14.67 5.89 11.59
C LEU A 159 13.29 5.22 11.71
N PHE A 160 13.19 3.92 11.47
CA PHE A 160 11.90 3.25 11.34
C PHE A 160 11.69 2.17 12.39
N ALA A 161 10.50 2.16 13.01
CA ALA A 161 10.08 1.11 13.94
C ALA A 161 9.46 -0.10 13.24
N ALA A 162 8.79 0.13 12.12
CA ALA A 162 8.18 -0.91 11.30
C ALA A 162 8.03 -0.47 9.83
N ALA A 163 7.92 -1.45 8.94
CA ALA A 163 7.70 -1.26 7.52
C ALA A 163 6.64 -2.22 6.97
N SER A 164 5.99 -1.83 5.86
CA SER A 164 5.05 -2.65 5.11
C SER A 164 5.28 -2.46 3.61
N ALA A 165 5.66 -3.51 2.88
CA ALA A 165 6.02 -3.46 1.48
C ALA A 165 5.02 -4.24 0.62
N TYR A 166 4.42 -3.59 -0.38
CA TYR A 166 3.38 -4.14 -1.26
C TYR A 166 3.92 -4.39 -2.66
N SER A 167 4.09 -5.66 -3.06
CA SER A 167 4.61 -6.08 -4.36
C SER A 167 6.01 -5.52 -4.62
N GLY A 168 6.95 -5.80 -3.72
CA GLY A 168 8.34 -5.38 -3.76
C GLY A 168 9.31 -6.44 -4.26
N VAL A 169 10.59 -6.20 -4.00
CA VAL A 169 11.70 -7.15 -4.17
C VAL A 169 12.70 -6.94 -3.03
N PRO A 170 13.59 -7.91 -2.74
CA PRO A 170 14.62 -7.77 -1.72
C PRO A 170 15.50 -6.53 -1.88
N PHE A 171 16.03 -6.04 -0.78
CA PHE A 171 17.06 -4.99 -0.77
C PHE A 171 18.24 -5.37 -1.69
N GLY A 172 18.67 -4.43 -2.53
CA GLY A 172 19.80 -4.66 -3.43
C GLY A 172 19.52 -5.55 -4.64
N CYS A 173 18.33 -6.14 -4.76
CA CYS A 173 17.98 -7.00 -5.90
C CYS A 173 18.12 -6.28 -7.26
N PHE A 174 17.84 -4.99 -7.31
CA PHE A 174 18.03 -4.14 -8.49
C PHE A 174 19.43 -3.50 -8.57
N ALA A 175 20.32 -3.78 -7.61
CA ALA A 175 21.66 -3.14 -7.57
C ALA A 175 22.38 -3.25 -8.92
N GLY A 176 22.92 -2.12 -9.40
CA GLY A 176 23.66 -2.06 -10.67
C GLY A 176 23.56 -0.71 -11.37
N SER A 177 24.09 -0.65 -12.56
CA SER A 177 24.14 0.58 -13.38
C SER A 177 22.82 0.88 -14.10
N SER A 178 21.92 -0.10 -14.24
CA SER A 178 20.61 0.06 -14.90
C SER A 178 19.52 0.25 -13.85
N SER A 179 18.57 1.11 -14.16
CA SER A 179 17.37 1.30 -13.33
C SER A 179 16.39 0.12 -13.39
N TRP A 180 16.59 -0.84 -14.30
CA TRP A 180 15.82 -2.07 -14.42
C TRP A 180 16.73 -3.29 -14.44
N ASN A 181 16.38 -4.31 -13.66
CA ASN A 181 17.08 -5.59 -13.58
C ASN A 181 16.09 -6.73 -13.85
N SER A 182 16.12 -7.29 -15.08
CA SER A 182 15.19 -8.36 -15.49
C SER A 182 15.40 -9.65 -14.70
N GLN A 183 16.62 -9.99 -14.29
CA GLN A 183 16.86 -11.18 -13.47
C GLN A 183 16.17 -11.06 -12.11
N CYS A 184 16.20 -9.87 -11.51
CA CYS A 184 15.47 -9.59 -10.27
C CYS A 184 13.96 -9.57 -10.53
N SER A 185 13.48 -8.72 -11.45
CA SER A 185 12.03 -8.56 -11.66
C SER A 185 11.34 -9.87 -12.02
N GLU A 186 11.98 -10.73 -12.81
CA GLU A 186 11.47 -12.05 -13.20
C GLU A 186 11.70 -13.14 -12.12
N GLY A 187 12.18 -12.76 -10.93
CA GLY A 187 12.38 -13.68 -9.82
C GLY A 187 13.46 -14.75 -10.08
N GLN A 188 14.44 -14.46 -10.94
CA GLN A 188 15.52 -15.38 -11.29
C GLN A 188 16.75 -15.20 -10.39
N LEU A 189 16.85 -14.09 -9.70
CA LEU A 189 17.94 -13.81 -8.75
C LEU A 189 17.62 -14.44 -7.39
N ILE A 190 18.09 -15.66 -7.21
CA ILE A 190 17.88 -16.47 -6.00
C ILE A 190 19.16 -16.50 -5.18
N LYS A 191 19.06 -16.13 -3.90
CA LYS A 191 20.17 -16.16 -2.95
C LYS A 191 19.80 -16.96 -1.69
N THR A 192 20.80 -17.24 -0.86
CA THR A 192 20.54 -17.73 0.50
C THR A 192 20.01 -16.58 1.36
N ALA A 193 19.38 -16.92 2.48
CA ALA A 193 18.91 -15.92 3.44
C ALA A 193 20.07 -15.07 3.98
N GLU A 194 21.19 -15.70 4.30
CA GLU A 194 22.42 -15.04 4.76
C GLU A 194 22.97 -14.05 3.71
N GLN A 195 23.01 -14.45 2.43
CA GLN A 195 23.48 -13.56 1.35
C GLN A 195 22.62 -12.30 1.22
N TRP A 196 21.29 -12.45 1.29
CA TRP A 196 20.39 -11.30 1.29
C TRP A 196 20.57 -10.43 2.54
N GLY A 197 20.62 -11.06 3.72
CA GLY A 197 20.81 -10.35 4.98
C GLY A 197 22.14 -9.62 5.08
N ASP A 198 23.21 -10.17 4.48
CA ASP A 198 24.51 -9.51 4.43
C ASP A 198 24.50 -8.23 3.58
N GLU A 199 23.76 -8.22 2.49
CA GLU A 199 23.56 -7.00 1.68
C GLU A 199 22.84 -5.91 2.48
N VAL A 200 21.80 -6.26 3.23
CA VAL A 200 21.11 -5.32 4.13
C VAL A 200 22.06 -4.82 5.23
N ARG A 201 22.84 -5.69 5.84
CA ARG A 201 23.81 -5.32 6.89
C ARG A 201 24.90 -4.40 6.35
N ALA A 202 25.36 -4.65 5.12
CA ALA A 202 26.37 -3.86 4.44
C ALA A 202 25.90 -2.43 4.09
N ALA A 203 24.58 -2.19 4.03
CA ALA A 203 24.02 -0.85 3.78
C ALA A 203 24.39 0.17 4.88
N TYR A 204 24.57 -0.30 6.12
CA TYR A 204 24.97 0.54 7.25
C TYR A 204 26.04 -0.18 8.08
N PRO A 205 27.31 -0.13 7.66
CA PRO A 205 28.39 -0.82 8.34
C PRO A 205 28.53 -0.41 9.82
N GLY A 206 28.61 -1.41 10.70
CA GLY A 206 28.76 -1.18 12.14
C GLY A 206 27.45 -0.83 12.87
N TYR A 207 26.31 -0.79 12.20
CA TYR A 207 25.03 -0.58 12.88
C TYR A 207 24.63 -1.82 13.69
N THR A 208 24.45 -1.63 15.00
CA THR A 208 24.07 -2.68 15.96
C THR A 208 22.73 -2.40 16.66
N GLY A 209 22.07 -1.30 16.29
CA GLY A 209 20.79 -0.92 16.84
C GLY A 209 19.61 -1.80 16.33
N PRO A 210 18.40 -1.57 16.84
CA PRO A 210 17.21 -2.28 16.40
C PRO A 210 16.91 -2.00 14.92
N ARG A 211 16.40 -3.01 14.22
CA ARG A 211 15.91 -2.88 12.85
C ARG A 211 14.38 -2.94 12.82
N PRO A 212 13.72 -2.30 11.84
CA PRO A 212 12.27 -2.30 11.76
C PRO A 212 11.71 -3.71 11.57
N LYS A 213 10.57 -3.98 12.17
CA LYS A 213 9.79 -5.19 11.85
C LYS A 213 9.16 -5.03 10.46
N MET A 214 9.05 -6.14 9.71
CA MET A 214 8.69 -6.14 8.29
C MET A 214 7.38 -6.88 8.03
N MET A 215 6.50 -6.26 7.25
CA MET A 215 5.30 -6.87 6.70
C MET A 215 5.38 -6.83 5.17
N LEU A 216 5.21 -7.98 4.53
CA LEU A 216 5.47 -8.18 3.10
C LEU A 216 4.21 -8.70 2.42
N TRP A 217 3.80 -8.08 1.33
CA TRP A 217 2.60 -8.41 0.58
C TRP A 217 2.92 -8.70 -0.88
N HIS A 218 2.43 -9.81 -1.44
CA HIS A 218 2.66 -10.11 -2.85
C HIS A 218 1.53 -10.93 -3.47
N GLY A 219 1.20 -10.62 -4.72
CA GLY A 219 0.24 -11.37 -5.52
C GLY A 219 0.87 -12.55 -6.23
N THR A 220 0.24 -13.73 -6.20
CA THR A 220 0.82 -14.94 -6.83
C THR A 220 0.81 -14.92 -8.35
N ALA A 221 0.03 -14.02 -8.98
CA ALA A 221 -0.02 -13.81 -10.42
C ALA A 221 0.72 -12.54 -10.88
N ASP A 222 1.63 -12.00 -10.05
CA ASP A 222 2.43 -10.84 -10.42
C ASP A 222 3.43 -11.22 -11.52
N THR A 223 3.32 -10.54 -12.68
CA THR A 223 4.17 -10.72 -13.86
C THR A 223 5.08 -9.52 -14.13
N THR A 224 5.09 -8.52 -13.24
CA THR A 224 5.99 -7.36 -13.30
C THR A 224 7.18 -7.55 -12.37
N LEU A 225 6.89 -7.82 -11.09
CA LEU A 225 7.85 -8.26 -10.09
C LEU A 225 7.41 -9.64 -9.61
N TYR A 226 7.94 -10.69 -10.26
CA TYR A 226 7.43 -12.06 -10.14
C TYR A 226 7.37 -12.52 -8.68
N TYR A 227 6.35 -13.32 -8.39
CA TYR A 227 6.04 -13.81 -7.04
C TYR A 227 7.22 -14.49 -6.32
N ALA A 228 8.20 -15.03 -7.05
CA ALA A 228 9.42 -15.56 -6.46
C ALA A 228 10.13 -14.54 -5.56
N ASN A 229 10.04 -13.24 -5.87
CA ASN A 229 10.64 -12.17 -5.06
C ASN A 229 10.06 -12.12 -3.65
N TYR A 230 8.77 -12.48 -3.46
CA TYR A 230 8.18 -12.58 -2.13
C TYR A 230 8.92 -13.58 -1.22
N GLY A 231 9.26 -14.75 -1.78
CA GLY A 231 10.05 -15.74 -1.04
C GLY A 231 11.45 -15.23 -0.70
N GLU A 232 12.05 -14.47 -1.59
CA GLU A 232 13.38 -13.87 -1.36
C GLU A 232 13.32 -12.75 -0.30
N GLU A 233 12.28 -11.89 -0.29
CA GLU A 233 12.05 -10.90 0.78
C GLU A 233 11.84 -11.58 2.15
N ILE A 234 11.12 -12.69 2.20
CA ILE A 234 10.95 -13.48 3.44
C ILE A 234 12.30 -14.01 3.93
N LYS A 235 13.14 -14.57 3.04
CA LYS A 235 14.49 -15.02 3.40
C LYS A 235 15.33 -13.89 3.96
N GLU A 236 15.34 -12.75 3.27
CA GLU A 236 16.07 -11.55 3.65
C GLU A 236 15.72 -11.10 5.06
N TRP A 237 14.44 -10.78 5.27
CA TRP A 237 14.04 -10.16 6.53
C TRP A 237 13.99 -11.14 7.72
N THR A 238 13.78 -12.43 7.46
CA THR A 238 13.93 -13.43 8.53
C THR A 238 15.38 -13.57 8.96
N ASP A 239 16.34 -13.52 8.03
CA ASP A 239 17.78 -13.54 8.37
C ASP A 239 18.22 -12.26 9.09
N VAL A 240 17.86 -11.11 8.54
CA VAL A 240 18.20 -9.79 9.13
C VAL A 240 17.68 -9.65 10.56
N LEU A 241 16.50 -10.19 10.86
CA LEU A 241 15.84 -10.08 12.15
C LEU A 241 16.03 -11.32 13.05
N GLY A 242 16.87 -12.27 12.62
CA GLY A 242 17.22 -13.47 13.41
C GLY A 242 16.05 -14.44 13.62
N MET A 243 15.12 -14.51 12.66
CA MET A 243 13.98 -15.40 12.70
C MET A 243 14.23 -16.69 11.92
N SER A 244 13.53 -17.76 12.31
CA SER A 244 13.51 -19.01 11.53
C SER A 244 12.92 -18.78 10.15
N GLN A 245 13.46 -19.45 9.12
CA GLN A 245 12.89 -19.50 7.76
C GLN A 245 11.56 -20.28 7.71
N SER A 246 11.27 -21.08 8.72
CA SER A 246 9.99 -21.79 8.84
C SER A 246 8.98 -20.91 9.54
N PRO A 247 7.77 -20.74 8.99
CA PRO A 247 6.75 -19.90 9.60
C PRO A 247 6.31 -20.45 10.96
N THR A 248 6.10 -19.56 11.92
CA THR A 248 5.53 -19.87 13.24
C THR A 248 4.04 -20.21 13.10
N THR A 249 3.33 -19.47 12.25
CA THR A 249 1.92 -19.75 11.93
C THR A 249 1.64 -19.54 10.46
N THR A 250 0.65 -20.25 9.94
CA THR A 250 0.09 -20.05 8.60
C THR A 250 -1.43 -20.03 8.73
N THR A 251 -2.05 -18.93 8.29
CA THR A 251 -3.50 -18.75 8.35
C THR A 251 -4.05 -18.49 6.95
N GLN A 252 -5.01 -19.31 6.53
CA GLN A 252 -5.68 -19.14 5.26
C GLN A 252 -6.83 -18.15 5.40
N ASN A 253 -7.11 -17.42 4.30
CA ASN A 253 -8.17 -16.41 4.23
C ASN A 253 -8.05 -15.28 5.28
N ASP A 254 -6.82 -14.86 5.57
CA ASP A 254 -6.51 -13.73 6.43
C ASP A 254 -5.69 -12.70 5.60
N PRO A 255 -6.15 -11.46 5.41
CA PRO A 255 -7.30 -10.81 6.05
C PRO A 255 -8.64 -11.08 5.36
N GLN A 256 -8.65 -11.74 4.23
CA GLN A 256 -9.83 -12.06 3.44
C GLN A 256 -9.62 -13.30 2.58
N SER A 257 -10.68 -13.79 1.95
CA SER A 257 -10.63 -14.94 1.04
C SER A 257 -9.52 -14.77 -0.01
N GLY A 258 -8.79 -15.84 -0.30
CA GLY A 258 -7.67 -15.87 -1.24
C GLY A 258 -6.33 -15.36 -0.70
N TYR A 259 -6.28 -14.87 0.54
CA TYR A 259 -5.01 -14.48 1.16
C TYR A 259 -4.51 -15.57 2.11
N THR A 260 -3.20 -15.76 2.10
CA THR A 260 -2.50 -16.61 3.09
C THR A 260 -1.54 -15.73 3.87
N LYS A 261 -1.75 -15.66 5.18
CA LYS A 261 -0.85 -14.99 6.11
C LYS A 261 0.14 -15.97 6.71
N THR A 262 1.42 -15.62 6.71
CA THR A 262 2.49 -16.34 7.40
C THR A 262 3.16 -15.43 8.41
N THR A 263 3.50 -15.95 9.60
CA THR A 263 4.25 -15.19 10.60
C THR A 263 5.57 -15.87 10.90
N TYR A 264 6.60 -15.09 11.14
CA TYR A 264 7.93 -15.54 11.53
C TYR A 264 8.29 -14.80 12.82
N GLY A 265 7.95 -15.41 13.94
CA GLY A 265 7.94 -14.73 15.24
C GLY A 265 6.95 -13.55 15.26
N SER A 266 7.36 -12.46 15.91
CA SER A 266 6.54 -11.23 16.04
C SER A 266 7.00 -10.09 15.13
N VAL A 267 8.05 -10.30 14.31
CA VAL A 267 8.76 -9.21 13.62
C VAL A 267 8.79 -9.34 12.10
N VAL A 268 8.42 -10.50 11.54
CA VAL A 268 8.21 -10.67 10.09
C VAL A 268 6.84 -11.29 9.85
N VAL A 269 6.07 -10.70 8.96
CA VAL A 269 4.77 -11.20 8.51
C VAL A 269 4.72 -11.12 6.99
N GLY A 270 4.27 -12.19 6.36
CA GLY A 270 4.04 -12.24 4.92
C GLY A 270 2.58 -12.49 4.59
N TYR A 271 2.08 -11.84 3.55
CA TYR A 271 0.76 -12.06 2.97
C TYR A 271 0.91 -12.41 1.48
N SER A 272 0.45 -13.59 1.12
CA SER A 272 0.38 -14.07 -0.26
C SER A 272 -1.06 -13.98 -0.75
N ALA A 273 -1.31 -13.25 -1.84
CA ALA A 273 -2.64 -13.03 -2.41
C ALA A 273 -2.82 -13.89 -3.67
N ALA A 274 -3.62 -14.96 -3.59
CA ALA A 274 -3.84 -15.90 -4.67
C ALA A 274 -4.51 -15.25 -5.88
N GLY A 275 -3.93 -15.41 -7.08
CA GLY A 275 -4.45 -14.89 -8.33
C GLY A 275 -4.34 -13.37 -8.52
N VAL A 276 -3.83 -12.63 -7.53
CA VAL A 276 -3.64 -11.19 -7.62
C VAL A 276 -2.38 -10.89 -8.42
N GLY A 277 -2.49 -9.97 -9.39
CA GLY A 277 -1.38 -9.49 -10.22
C GLY A 277 -0.60 -8.35 -9.58
N HIS A 278 0.13 -7.60 -10.41
CA HIS A 278 0.85 -6.40 -9.97
C HIS A 278 -0.12 -5.19 -9.96
N THR A 279 -0.45 -4.59 -8.83
CA THR A 279 0.05 -4.74 -7.47
C THR A 279 -1.02 -5.27 -6.54
N VAL A 280 -0.60 -5.87 -5.41
CA VAL A 280 -1.52 -6.19 -4.31
C VAL A 280 -2.16 -4.90 -3.78
N PRO A 281 -3.48 -4.86 -3.54
CA PRO A 281 -4.14 -3.73 -2.88
C PRO A 281 -3.52 -3.40 -1.52
N VAL A 282 -3.48 -2.11 -1.18
CA VAL A 282 -2.98 -1.65 0.12
C VAL A 282 -4.04 -1.90 1.20
N HIS A 283 -3.60 -2.39 2.36
CA HIS A 283 -4.45 -2.69 3.53
C HIS A 283 -4.08 -1.77 4.70
N GLU A 284 -4.41 -0.50 4.59
CA GLU A 284 -3.94 0.56 5.49
C GLU A 284 -4.34 0.33 6.96
N THR A 285 -5.51 -0.24 7.22
CA THR A 285 -5.92 -0.55 8.61
C THR A 285 -5.06 -1.67 9.23
N ILE A 286 -4.60 -2.62 8.41
CA ILE A 286 -3.66 -3.67 8.86
C ILE A 286 -2.28 -3.06 9.08
N ASP A 287 -1.86 -2.13 8.22
CA ASP A 287 -0.63 -1.37 8.43
C ASP A 287 -0.67 -0.59 9.75
N LEU A 288 -1.77 0.11 10.07
CA LEU A 288 -1.90 0.81 11.34
C LEU A 288 -1.78 -0.15 12.53
N ALA A 289 -2.41 -1.32 12.47
CA ALA A 289 -2.27 -2.36 13.49
C ALA A 289 -0.82 -2.84 13.62
N TRP A 290 -0.18 -3.10 12.48
CA TRP A 290 1.23 -3.49 12.43
C TRP A 290 2.16 -2.43 12.98
N PHE A 291 1.92 -1.17 12.66
CA PHE A 291 2.69 -0.04 13.16
C PHE A 291 2.46 0.23 14.65
N GLY A 292 1.39 -0.32 15.23
CA GLY A 292 1.03 -0.06 16.62
C GLY A 292 0.45 1.34 16.81
N ILE A 293 -0.13 1.92 15.76
CA ILE A 293 -0.93 3.15 15.86
C ILE A 293 -2.27 2.74 16.43
N PRO A 294 -2.68 3.24 17.62
CA PRO A 294 -3.96 2.87 18.21
C PRO A 294 -5.11 3.30 17.31
N PHE A 295 -5.93 2.36 16.90
CA PHE A 295 -7.19 2.65 16.22
C PHE A 295 -8.34 1.90 16.89
N SER A 296 -9.49 2.57 17.01
CA SER A 296 -10.70 1.95 17.55
C SER A 296 -11.40 1.25 16.41
N SER A 297 -11.45 -0.06 16.45
CA SER A 297 -12.22 -0.87 15.48
C SER A 297 -13.75 -0.79 15.72
N THR A 298 -14.24 0.27 16.39
CA THR A 298 -15.68 0.51 16.58
C THR A 298 -16.30 1.01 15.28
N GLY A 299 -16.39 0.13 14.30
CA GLY A 299 -16.95 0.42 12.99
C GLY A 299 -16.76 -0.73 12.02
N THR A 300 -16.79 -1.97 12.50
CA THR A 300 -16.98 -3.11 11.60
C THR A 300 -18.41 -3.00 11.06
N PRO A 301 -18.62 -2.80 9.75
CA PRO A 301 -19.91 -3.11 9.17
C PRO A 301 -20.02 -4.63 9.22
N THR A 302 -20.66 -5.16 10.24
CA THR A 302 -21.17 -6.53 10.22
C THR A 302 -22.30 -6.52 9.21
N THR A 303 -21.96 -6.72 7.95
CA THR A 303 -22.96 -7.02 6.93
C THR A 303 -23.34 -8.49 7.09
N THR A 304 -24.20 -8.77 8.05
CA THR A 304 -25.05 -9.97 7.98
C THR A 304 -26.04 -9.71 6.86
N LEU A 305 -25.71 -10.17 5.67
CA LEU A 305 -26.68 -10.27 4.60
C LEU A 305 -27.70 -11.35 5.01
N PRO A 306 -29.00 -11.03 5.04
CA PRO A 306 -30.02 -12.07 5.16
C PRO A 306 -29.99 -12.90 3.88
N VAL A 307 -29.80 -14.20 4.01
CA VAL A 307 -30.02 -15.19 2.95
C VAL A 307 -31.51 -15.13 2.61
N SER A 308 -31.87 -14.46 1.52
CA SER A 308 -33.14 -14.60 0.88
C SER A 308 -32.96 -15.36 -0.45
N THR A 309 -33.45 -16.56 -0.50
CA THR A 309 -33.61 -17.35 -1.73
C THR A 309 -34.43 -16.60 -2.76
N PRO A 310 -34.02 -16.60 -4.05
CA PRO A 310 -34.79 -15.90 -5.09
C PRO A 310 -35.92 -16.74 -5.62
N PRO A 311 -37.06 -16.15 -5.96
CA PRO A 311 -37.99 -16.77 -6.92
C PRO A 311 -37.54 -16.44 -8.34
N VAL A 312 -37.47 -17.47 -9.14
CA VAL A 312 -37.31 -17.41 -10.61
C VAL A 312 -38.54 -16.71 -11.22
N THR A 313 -38.32 -15.64 -11.99
CA THR A 313 -39.25 -15.28 -13.07
C THR A 313 -38.54 -14.50 -14.17
N THR A 314 -38.89 -14.87 -15.37
CA THR A 314 -38.43 -14.55 -16.71
C THR A 314 -38.74 -13.13 -17.18
N THR A 315 -37.87 -12.66 -18.11
CA THR A 315 -38.09 -11.72 -19.27
C THR A 315 -38.46 -10.26 -18.99
N SER A 316 -37.66 -9.33 -19.44
CA SER A 316 -37.81 -8.56 -20.68
C SER A 316 -36.91 -7.29 -20.68
N SER A 317 -36.33 -7.05 -21.83
CA SER A 317 -35.62 -5.87 -22.33
C SER A 317 -36.28 -4.52 -22.07
N SER A 318 -35.48 -3.48 -21.78
CA SER A 318 -35.51 -2.19 -22.51
C SER A 318 -34.47 -1.17 -22.01
N THR A 319 -33.63 -0.73 -22.93
CA THR A 319 -33.21 0.62 -23.32
C THR A 319 -32.87 1.69 -22.29
N GLY A 320 -31.59 2.08 -22.29
CA GLY A 320 -31.15 3.42 -22.60
C GLY A 320 -30.98 4.40 -21.45
N SER A 321 -29.74 4.74 -21.17
CA SER A 321 -29.37 6.14 -21.00
C SER A 321 -27.87 6.32 -21.26
N THR A 322 -27.57 7.22 -22.18
CA THR A 322 -26.28 7.62 -22.72
C THR A 322 -25.47 8.43 -21.71
N GLY A 323 -24.30 7.92 -21.35
CA GLY A 323 -23.22 8.70 -20.77
C GLY A 323 -21.98 8.54 -21.66
N THR A 324 -21.65 9.57 -22.44
CA THR A 324 -20.51 9.61 -23.34
C THR A 324 -19.20 9.63 -22.55
N GLY A 325 -18.56 8.47 -22.41
CA GLY A 325 -17.15 8.34 -22.08
C GLY A 325 -16.50 7.54 -23.18
N THR A 326 -15.51 8.09 -23.87
CA THR A 326 -14.70 7.41 -24.88
C THR A 326 -13.85 6.35 -24.20
N GLY A 327 -14.44 5.19 -23.95
CA GLY A 327 -13.72 4.03 -23.43
C GLY A 327 -13.14 3.21 -24.59
N THR A 328 -11.91 2.77 -24.42
CA THR A 328 -11.26 1.78 -25.31
C THR A 328 -12.11 0.51 -25.35
N THR A 329 -12.45 0.05 -26.55
CA THR A 329 -13.18 -1.21 -26.77
C THR A 329 -12.28 -2.39 -26.37
N GLY A 330 -12.67 -3.13 -25.34
CA GLY A 330 -12.00 -4.33 -24.86
C GLY A 330 -12.67 -4.86 -23.58
N THR A 331 -12.33 -6.08 -23.19
CA THR A 331 -12.74 -6.67 -21.92
C THR A 331 -11.52 -6.83 -21.04
N GLN A 332 -11.69 -6.59 -19.74
CA GLN A 332 -10.66 -6.86 -18.72
C GLN A 332 -10.70 -8.32 -18.32
N SER A 333 -9.51 -8.87 -18.08
CA SER A 333 -9.38 -10.22 -17.53
C SER A 333 -9.98 -10.29 -16.12
N GLU A 334 -10.24 -11.47 -15.65
CA GLU A 334 -10.51 -11.72 -14.23
C GLU A 334 -9.41 -11.06 -13.38
N TRP A 335 -9.82 -10.39 -12.31
CA TRP A 335 -8.99 -9.59 -11.40
C TRP A 335 -8.42 -8.29 -12.02
N GLY A 336 -8.68 -7.98 -13.29
CA GLY A 336 -8.27 -6.72 -13.92
C GLY A 336 -9.10 -5.53 -13.46
N GLN A 337 -8.51 -4.33 -13.48
CA GLN A 337 -9.25 -3.10 -13.18
C GLN A 337 -10.26 -2.81 -14.30
N CYS A 338 -11.50 -2.53 -13.92
CA CYS A 338 -12.60 -2.28 -14.85
C CYS A 338 -13.34 -0.96 -14.60
N GLY A 339 -12.86 -0.12 -13.69
CA GLY A 339 -13.49 1.18 -13.39
C GLY A 339 -12.79 1.92 -12.26
N GLY A 340 -13.36 3.07 -11.91
CA GLY A 340 -12.87 3.98 -10.90
C GLY A 340 -12.67 5.39 -11.44
N ILE A 341 -12.58 6.41 -10.57
CA ILE A 341 -12.34 7.80 -10.99
C ILE A 341 -10.97 7.89 -11.69
N GLY A 342 -10.96 8.43 -12.90
CA GLY A 342 -9.76 8.55 -13.72
C GLY A 342 -9.41 7.31 -14.55
N TRP A 343 -10.18 6.24 -14.47
CA TRP A 343 -9.96 5.05 -15.29
C TRP A 343 -10.29 5.31 -16.76
N THR A 344 -9.37 4.99 -17.67
CA THR A 344 -9.52 5.18 -19.12
C THR A 344 -9.48 3.87 -19.91
N GLY A 345 -9.28 2.73 -19.23
CA GLY A 345 -9.26 1.40 -19.83
C GLY A 345 -10.66 0.81 -20.05
N PRO A 346 -10.75 -0.47 -20.50
CA PRO A 346 -12.01 -1.18 -20.67
C PRO A 346 -12.82 -1.26 -19.38
N MET A 347 -14.13 -1.05 -19.48
CA MET A 347 -15.07 -1.11 -18.34
C MET A 347 -15.86 -2.42 -18.28
N SER A 348 -15.66 -3.30 -19.25
CA SER A 348 -16.31 -4.62 -19.33
C SER A 348 -15.33 -5.71 -18.89
N CYS A 349 -15.85 -6.71 -18.19
CA CYS A 349 -15.10 -7.89 -17.75
C CYS A 349 -15.31 -9.07 -18.69
N VAL A 350 -14.35 -10.01 -18.70
CA VAL A 350 -14.52 -11.31 -19.42
C VAL A 350 -15.72 -12.07 -18.84
N ALA A 351 -16.28 -12.98 -19.66
CA ALA A 351 -17.42 -13.80 -19.26
C ALA A 351 -17.14 -14.60 -17.98
N GLY A 352 -18.09 -14.60 -17.07
CA GLY A 352 -17.97 -15.24 -15.76
C GLY A 352 -17.50 -14.30 -14.64
N THR A 353 -17.17 -13.05 -14.96
CA THR A 353 -16.79 -12.04 -13.96
C THR A 353 -17.64 -10.77 -14.09
N THR A 354 -17.76 -10.03 -12.98
CA THR A 354 -18.47 -8.75 -12.92
C THR A 354 -17.57 -7.65 -12.42
N CYS A 355 -17.72 -6.42 -12.95
CA CYS A 355 -16.95 -5.27 -12.47
C CYS A 355 -17.53 -4.82 -11.12
N GLN A 356 -16.82 -5.10 -10.04
CA GLN A 356 -17.19 -4.74 -8.68
C GLN A 356 -16.41 -3.53 -8.21
N VAL A 357 -17.11 -2.55 -7.61
CA VAL A 357 -16.51 -1.36 -7.04
C VAL A 357 -15.80 -1.73 -5.74
N ILE A 358 -14.49 -1.59 -5.69
CA ILE A 358 -13.68 -1.80 -4.48
C ILE A 358 -13.56 -0.47 -3.71
N ASN A 359 -13.34 0.63 -4.42
CA ASN A 359 -13.36 1.99 -3.88
C ASN A 359 -13.68 3.01 -5.01
N ALA A 360 -13.75 4.29 -4.69
CA ALA A 360 -14.09 5.34 -5.66
C ALA A 360 -13.14 5.42 -6.87
N TYR A 361 -11.90 4.95 -6.74
CA TYR A 361 -10.86 5.04 -7.77
C TYR A 361 -10.52 3.70 -8.42
N TYR A 362 -11.07 2.59 -7.91
CA TYR A 362 -10.74 1.24 -8.35
C TYR A 362 -11.95 0.31 -8.32
N SER A 363 -12.27 -0.24 -9.48
CA SER A 363 -13.23 -1.35 -9.63
C SER A 363 -12.51 -2.52 -10.29
N GLN A 364 -12.84 -3.74 -9.91
CA GLN A 364 -12.16 -4.96 -10.33
C GLN A 364 -13.14 -5.98 -10.88
N CYS A 365 -12.71 -6.73 -11.89
CA CYS A 365 -13.47 -7.85 -12.43
C CYS A 365 -13.36 -9.06 -11.50
N LEU A 366 -14.40 -9.32 -10.74
CA LEU A 366 -14.48 -10.43 -9.80
C LEU A 366 -15.47 -11.51 -10.25
N PRO A 367 -15.23 -12.80 -9.95
CA PRO A 367 -16.17 -13.90 -10.22
C PRO A 367 -17.53 -13.71 -9.59
#